data_6fcf2938e01032e720f79b5bf167403d
#
_entry.id   6fcf2938e01032e720f79b5bf167403d
#
_cell.length_a   1.000
_cell.length_b   1.000
_cell.length_c   1.000
_cell.angle_alpha   90.00
_cell.angle_beta   90.00
_cell.angle_gamma   90.00
#
_symmetry.space_group_name_H-M   'P 1'
#
loop_
_entity.id
_entity.type
_entity.pdbx_description
1 polymer ?
#
loop_
_entity_poly.entity_id
_entity_poly.type
_entity_poly.pdbx_seq_one_letter_code
_entity_poly.pdbx_strand_id
1 'polypeptide(L)'
;MPDTVRNLLCSTAIAAIAIASTGAGAKDITNAQTAPIATATANNGAPDAINITKDGSVTVTSGTAVTVNSNHKVTNGGKIAISNASGSTGIAAMDGTSGDIVNGGTITIDEPYTPKDDDNDGDLDGPFALGSNRQGIRTMGAHAGDVVNSGTITVEGNDSTGIALGGMLTGDLIHDGKTGVIGDRVIGIDAQAIDGDVRLAGTVQARGKDAMAARFGGDVTGAMVVQGEIDASGYRYTAQPTSATKLDADDLLQGGPAISVEGNVTGGILLAVAPKDSDPDKADEDSDGIEDAKEGSAKITSYGSAAALSIGSATRDIAIGAVAGTASKFGLIVDGLVDGRGVYGGVSATGMAIGGRGHGVSIANGIGISGGVGALSGGANATALRLAAGASTPLLQNAGSIEARGSSTGDTRAIAVSVEQGANPPTIRNSGSIKAVATGEGGNAIAIRDTGGTVSLIENAGQISASGAKKGSGRNIAIDLSARTAGATVRQTQVASGHAFGGRDRGNGLGALDAACKIIEGRPGGPHDQRWFKCRRIDSARGGI
;
A
#
# COMPACT_ATOMS: atom_id res chain seq x y z
N MET A 1 13.99 -16.66 7.38
CA MET A 1 12.53 -16.98 7.23
C MET A 1 12.38 -18.48 7.19
N PRO A 2 11.38 -19.08 7.78
CA PRO A 2 11.12 -20.49 7.58
C PRO A 2 10.66 -20.73 6.14
N ASP A 3 11.00 -21.88 5.57
CA ASP A 3 10.71 -22.35 4.18
C ASP A 3 9.23 -22.30 3.74
N THR A 4 8.34 -21.83 4.59
CA THR A 4 6.89 -21.81 4.41
C THR A 4 6.38 -20.63 3.54
N VAL A 5 7.16 -19.57 3.34
CA VAL A 5 6.81 -18.48 2.41
C VAL A 5 7.02 -18.91 0.96
N ARG A 6 7.95 -19.85 0.74
CA ARG A 6 8.20 -20.47 -0.58
C ARG A 6 6.94 -21.04 -1.25
N ASN A 7 6.02 -21.60 -0.46
CA ASN A 7 4.86 -22.30 -1.01
C ASN A 7 3.67 -21.37 -1.33
N LEU A 8 3.68 -20.10 -0.92
CA LEU A 8 2.60 -19.16 -1.25
C LEU A 8 2.82 -18.51 -2.62
N LEU A 9 4.08 -18.30 -2.99
CA LEU A 9 4.46 -17.81 -4.31
C LEU A 9 4.41 -18.94 -5.36
N CYS A 10 4.42 -20.21 -4.91
CA CYS A 10 4.51 -21.41 -5.73
C CYS A 10 3.16 -22.13 -5.96
N SER A 11 2.02 -21.64 -5.47
CA SER A 11 0.73 -22.29 -5.75
C SER A 11 0.14 -21.90 -7.10
N THR A 12 0.66 -20.89 -7.76
CA THR A 12 0.51 -20.66 -9.18
C THR A 12 1.88 -20.92 -9.81
N ALA A 13 2.12 -22.14 -10.29
CA ALA A 13 3.15 -22.38 -11.27
C ALA A 13 2.77 -21.57 -12.52
N ILE A 14 3.08 -20.27 -12.49
CA ILE A 14 3.16 -19.48 -13.70
C ILE A 14 4.35 -20.08 -14.42
N ALA A 15 4.05 -21.02 -15.31
CA ALA A 15 5.04 -21.45 -16.28
C ALA A 15 5.68 -20.17 -16.79
N ALA A 16 6.99 -20.02 -16.61
CA ALA A 16 7.75 -18.99 -17.26
C ALA A 16 7.20 -18.91 -18.68
N ILE A 17 6.49 -17.80 -19.01
CA ILE A 17 6.08 -17.59 -20.38
C ILE A 17 7.39 -17.30 -21.09
N ALA A 18 8.15 -18.36 -21.38
CA ALA A 18 9.11 -18.33 -22.42
C ALA A 18 8.35 -17.77 -23.62
N ILE A 19 8.72 -16.60 -24.08
CA ILE A 19 8.29 -16.04 -25.35
C ILE A 19 8.88 -16.95 -26.43
N ALA A 20 8.41 -18.19 -26.52
CA ALA A 20 8.80 -19.17 -27.50
C ALA A 20 7.76 -20.31 -27.51
N SER A 21 6.66 -20.03 -28.11
CA SER A 21 6.00 -20.92 -29.07
C SER A 21 4.84 -20.14 -29.65
N THR A 22 5.02 -19.63 -30.85
CA THR A 22 3.93 -19.36 -31.78
C THR A 22 3.10 -20.64 -31.87
N GLY A 23 2.03 -20.74 -31.09
CA GLY A 23 1.00 -21.72 -31.36
C GLY A 23 0.59 -21.51 -32.82
N ALA A 24 0.55 -22.58 -33.59
CA ALA A 24 0.10 -22.51 -34.97
C ALA A 24 -1.25 -21.77 -34.98
N GLY A 25 -1.27 -20.53 -35.48
CA GLY A 25 -2.49 -19.78 -35.61
C GLY A 25 -2.47 -18.30 -35.14
N ALA A 26 -1.48 -17.79 -34.40
CA ALA A 26 -1.49 -16.37 -34.01
C ALA A 26 -1.14 -15.46 -35.20
N LYS A 27 -1.84 -14.33 -35.32
CA LYS A 27 -1.48 -13.26 -36.27
C LYS A 27 -0.29 -12.48 -35.74
N ASP A 28 0.89 -12.72 -36.32
CA ASP A 28 2.09 -11.95 -36.02
C ASP A 28 2.05 -10.57 -36.67
N ILE A 29 2.29 -9.54 -35.88
CA ILE A 29 2.54 -8.17 -36.30
C ILE A 29 4.04 -7.90 -36.15
N THR A 30 4.76 -8.02 -37.26
CA THR A 30 6.24 -7.91 -37.32
C THR A 30 6.72 -6.54 -37.80
N ASN A 31 5.82 -5.69 -38.28
CA ASN A 31 6.09 -4.36 -38.81
C ASN A 31 5.09 -3.35 -38.26
N ALA A 32 5.35 -2.05 -38.56
CA ALA A 32 4.46 -0.97 -38.15
C ALA A 32 3.08 -1.06 -38.81
N GLN A 33 2.03 -1.04 -37.99
CA GLN A 33 0.64 -0.90 -38.38
C GLN A 33 0.12 0.48 -37.95
N THR A 34 -0.64 1.13 -38.84
CA THR A 34 -1.28 2.44 -38.55
C THR A 34 -2.80 2.35 -38.44
N ALA A 35 -3.34 1.15 -38.62
CA ALA A 35 -4.77 0.87 -38.45
C ALA A 35 -4.98 0.02 -37.18
N PRO A 36 -6.12 0.20 -36.48
CA PRO A 36 -6.49 -0.63 -35.36
C PRO A 36 -6.66 -2.10 -35.79
N ILE A 37 -6.40 -3.02 -34.88
CA ILE A 37 -6.53 -4.47 -35.11
C ILE A 37 -7.48 -5.09 -34.10
N ALA A 38 -8.14 -6.20 -34.47
CA ALA A 38 -9.10 -6.88 -33.62
C ALA A 38 -8.97 -8.39 -33.74
N THR A 39 -9.11 -9.12 -32.63
CA THR A 39 -9.00 -10.58 -32.60
C THR A 39 -10.05 -11.28 -33.47
N ALA A 40 -11.26 -10.71 -33.59
CA ALA A 40 -12.33 -11.29 -34.42
C ALA A 40 -12.00 -11.30 -35.93
N THR A 41 -11.03 -10.50 -36.38
CA THR A 41 -10.69 -10.35 -37.82
C THR A 41 -9.19 -10.48 -38.08
N ALA A 42 -8.43 -10.94 -37.11
CA ALA A 42 -6.96 -10.91 -37.14
C ALA A 42 -6.35 -11.74 -38.28
N ASN A 43 -6.99 -12.86 -38.66
CA ASN A 43 -6.50 -13.74 -39.68
C ASN A 43 -7.33 -13.60 -40.98
N ASN A 44 -7.01 -12.59 -41.79
CA ASN A 44 -7.68 -12.33 -43.08
C ASN A 44 -9.22 -12.27 -43.00
N GLY A 45 -9.71 -11.65 -41.92
CA GLY A 45 -11.16 -11.54 -41.66
C GLY A 45 -11.75 -12.64 -40.76
N ALA A 46 -10.97 -13.66 -40.39
CA ALA A 46 -11.35 -14.68 -39.43
C ALA A 46 -10.77 -14.38 -38.04
N PRO A 47 -11.39 -14.88 -36.94
CA PRO A 47 -10.87 -14.76 -35.61
C PRO A 47 -9.51 -15.46 -35.43
N ASP A 48 -8.57 -14.79 -34.73
CA ASP A 48 -7.29 -15.38 -34.36
C ASP A 48 -6.67 -14.61 -33.20
N ALA A 49 -5.66 -15.19 -32.53
CA ALA A 49 -4.81 -14.52 -31.56
C ALA A 49 -3.95 -13.45 -32.25
N ILE A 50 -3.57 -12.42 -31.51
CA ILE A 50 -2.69 -11.36 -31.99
C ILE A 50 -1.39 -11.41 -31.20
N ASN A 51 -0.27 -11.44 -31.93
CA ASN A 51 1.07 -11.34 -31.37
C ASN A 51 1.82 -10.16 -32.01
N ILE A 52 1.97 -9.06 -31.27
CA ILE A 52 2.82 -7.96 -31.70
C ILE A 52 4.25 -8.32 -31.28
N THR A 53 5.08 -8.64 -32.25
CA THR A 53 6.47 -9.06 -31.99
C THR A 53 7.32 -7.87 -31.54
N LYS A 54 8.51 -8.14 -31.04
CA LYS A 54 9.47 -7.11 -30.57
C LYS A 54 9.68 -5.97 -31.58
N ASP A 55 9.71 -6.29 -32.87
CA ASP A 55 9.94 -5.32 -33.96
C ASP A 55 8.62 -4.76 -34.53
N GLY A 56 7.48 -5.31 -34.09
CA GLY A 56 6.16 -4.88 -34.51
C GLY A 56 5.63 -3.68 -33.73
N SER A 57 4.72 -2.94 -34.36
CA SER A 57 4.01 -1.86 -33.66
C SER A 57 2.60 -1.64 -34.20
N VAL A 58 1.72 -1.13 -33.33
CA VAL A 58 0.39 -0.62 -33.68
C VAL A 58 0.30 0.83 -33.21
N THR A 59 0.32 1.77 -34.15
CA THR A 59 0.27 3.21 -33.84
C THR A 59 -0.96 3.80 -34.52
N VAL A 60 -1.95 4.20 -33.72
CA VAL A 60 -3.18 4.80 -34.22
C VAL A 60 -3.33 6.26 -33.75
N THR A 61 -4.14 7.03 -34.45
CA THR A 61 -4.34 8.45 -34.14
C THR A 61 -5.42 8.69 -33.09
N SER A 62 -6.32 7.71 -32.85
CA SER A 62 -7.40 7.80 -31.86
C SER A 62 -8.09 6.45 -31.67
N GLY A 63 -8.96 6.35 -30.67
CA GLY A 63 -9.77 5.17 -30.40
C GLY A 63 -8.98 4.04 -29.75
N THR A 64 -9.28 2.79 -30.12
CA THR A 64 -8.64 1.60 -29.56
C THR A 64 -7.65 1.00 -30.54
N ALA A 65 -6.41 0.80 -30.13
CA ALA A 65 -5.38 0.23 -31.00
C ALA A 65 -5.57 -1.27 -31.22
N VAL A 66 -5.82 -2.04 -30.12
CA VAL A 66 -6.03 -3.49 -30.18
C VAL A 66 -7.32 -3.83 -29.46
N THR A 67 -8.22 -4.55 -30.13
CA THR A 67 -9.51 -4.98 -29.57
C THR A 67 -9.56 -6.50 -29.43
N VAL A 68 -9.79 -6.98 -28.20
CA VAL A 68 -10.15 -8.38 -27.93
C VAL A 68 -11.66 -8.48 -28.00
N ASN A 69 -12.20 -8.95 -29.12
CA ASN A 69 -13.64 -9.14 -29.37
C ASN A 69 -13.98 -10.56 -29.87
N SER A 70 -13.10 -11.50 -29.58
CA SER A 70 -13.26 -12.94 -29.70
C SER A 70 -12.41 -13.64 -28.65
N ASN A 71 -12.62 -14.93 -28.43
CA ASN A 71 -11.96 -15.69 -27.37
C ASN A 71 -10.52 -16.09 -27.74
N HIS A 72 -9.67 -15.08 -27.95
CA HIS A 72 -8.30 -15.25 -28.38
C HIS A 72 -7.34 -14.35 -27.59
N LYS A 73 -6.17 -14.88 -27.32
CA LYS A 73 -5.06 -14.20 -26.62
C LYS A 73 -4.54 -13.01 -27.43
N VAL A 74 -4.13 -11.96 -26.69
CA VAL A 74 -3.31 -10.84 -27.21
C VAL A 74 -1.99 -10.80 -26.47
N THR A 75 -0.89 -10.82 -27.23
CA THR A 75 0.47 -10.64 -26.70
C THR A 75 1.10 -9.41 -27.37
N ASN A 76 1.53 -8.45 -26.56
CA ASN A 76 2.31 -7.31 -27.03
C ASN A 76 3.76 -7.47 -26.55
N GLY A 77 4.67 -7.85 -27.43
CA GLY A 77 6.12 -7.81 -27.21
C GLY A 77 6.79 -6.58 -27.85
N GLY A 78 6.02 -5.78 -28.61
CA GLY A 78 6.49 -4.62 -29.35
C GLY A 78 5.95 -3.30 -28.81
N LYS A 79 5.36 -2.47 -29.69
CA LYS A 79 4.89 -1.14 -29.32
C LYS A 79 3.43 -0.90 -29.69
N ILE A 80 2.65 -0.40 -28.76
CA ILE A 80 1.33 0.20 -28.99
C ILE A 80 1.44 1.68 -28.64
N ALA A 81 1.01 2.57 -29.54
CA ALA A 81 1.09 4.01 -29.32
C ALA A 81 -0.14 4.76 -29.83
N ILE A 82 -0.60 5.74 -29.03
CA ILE A 82 -1.66 6.69 -29.40
C ILE A 82 -1.24 8.04 -28.83
N SER A 83 -1.18 9.08 -29.66
CA SER A 83 -0.78 10.41 -29.19
C SER A 83 -1.90 11.43 -29.41
N ASN A 84 -2.06 12.32 -28.43
CA ASN A 84 -2.94 13.50 -28.47
C ASN A 84 -4.45 13.21 -28.73
N ALA A 85 -4.95 12.06 -28.27
CA ALA A 85 -6.38 11.72 -28.40
C ALA A 85 -6.99 11.33 -27.05
N SER A 86 -7.99 12.09 -26.61
CA SER A 86 -8.80 11.73 -25.43
C SER A 86 -9.69 10.52 -25.74
N GLY A 87 -10.04 9.76 -24.71
CA GLY A 87 -10.89 8.56 -24.85
C GLY A 87 -10.21 7.37 -25.53
N SER A 88 -8.88 7.37 -25.65
CA SER A 88 -8.11 6.34 -26.34
C SER A 88 -7.77 5.16 -25.43
N THR A 89 -7.64 3.96 -26.05
CA THR A 89 -7.29 2.73 -25.33
C THR A 89 -6.24 1.92 -26.10
N GLY A 90 -5.19 1.49 -25.42
CA GLY A 90 -4.16 0.65 -25.99
C GLY A 90 -4.69 -0.73 -26.35
N ILE A 91 -5.10 -1.53 -25.34
CA ILE A 91 -5.75 -2.83 -25.52
C ILE A 91 -7.10 -2.82 -24.83
N ALA A 92 -8.20 -3.09 -25.53
CA ALA A 92 -9.53 -3.21 -24.97
C ALA A 92 -10.10 -4.61 -25.17
N ALA A 93 -10.49 -5.29 -24.08
CA ALA A 93 -11.28 -6.52 -24.13
C ALA A 93 -12.76 -6.20 -23.95
N MET A 94 -13.57 -6.70 -24.87
CA MET A 94 -15.02 -6.56 -24.81
C MET A 94 -15.59 -7.46 -23.72
N ASP A 95 -16.76 -7.09 -23.21
CA ASP A 95 -17.48 -7.89 -22.21
C ASP A 95 -17.74 -9.32 -22.68
N GLY A 96 -17.54 -10.29 -21.79
CA GLY A 96 -17.77 -11.73 -22.04
C GLY A 96 -16.71 -12.40 -22.92
N THR A 97 -15.59 -11.74 -23.22
CA THR A 97 -14.47 -12.34 -23.97
C THR A 97 -13.55 -13.17 -23.07
N SER A 98 -12.73 -14.01 -23.71
CA SER A 98 -11.70 -14.80 -23.03
C SER A 98 -10.37 -14.82 -23.79
N GLY A 99 -9.30 -15.20 -23.08
CA GLY A 99 -7.93 -15.29 -23.56
C GLY A 99 -7.03 -14.27 -22.85
N ASP A 100 -5.79 -14.67 -22.57
CA ASP A 100 -4.86 -13.82 -21.82
C ASP A 100 -4.56 -12.51 -22.56
N ILE A 101 -4.37 -11.45 -21.79
CA ILE A 101 -3.84 -10.16 -22.26
C ILE A 101 -2.45 -9.99 -21.67
N VAL A 102 -1.41 -10.10 -22.50
CA VAL A 102 -0.02 -10.07 -22.07
C VAL A 102 0.68 -8.88 -22.70
N ASN A 103 1.19 -7.96 -21.86
CA ASN A 103 2.05 -6.88 -22.29
C ASN A 103 3.46 -7.11 -21.77
N GLY A 104 4.39 -7.51 -22.66
CA GLY A 104 5.83 -7.56 -22.41
C GLY A 104 6.60 -6.43 -23.12
N GLY A 105 5.90 -5.63 -23.94
CA GLY A 105 6.43 -4.50 -24.68
C GLY A 105 6.06 -3.15 -24.07
N THR A 106 5.74 -2.18 -24.93
CA THR A 106 5.36 -0.83 -24.49
C THR A 106 3.95 -0.47 -24.94
N ILE A 107 3.19 0.15 -24.06
CA ILE A 107 1.92 0.84 -24.37
C ILE A 107 2.11 2.30 -23.96
N THR A 108 2.02 3.23 -24.92
CA THR A 108 2.19 4.66 -24.66
C THR A 108 0.97 5.41 -25.19
N ILE A 109 0.27 6.12 -24.30
CA ILE A 109 -0.87 6.97 -24.65
C ILE A 109 -0.59 8.33 -24.03
N ASP A 110 -0.07 9.25 -24.84
CA ASP A 110 0.50 10.52 -24.40
C ASP A 110 -0.11 11.72 -25.10
N GLU A 111 0.44 12.87 -24.81
CA GLU A 111 0.14 14.14 -25.46
C GLU A 111 1.40 15.03 -25.57
N PRO A 112 1.44 15.98 -26.54
CA PRO A 112 2.60 16.85 -26.72
C PRO A 112 2.65 18.00 -25.69
N TYR A 113 1.74 18.04 -24.73
CA TYR A 113 1.73 19.07 -23.69
C TYR A 113 2.95 18.92 -22.78
N THR A 114 3.59 20.04 -22.50
CA THR A 114 4.71 20.12 -21.54
C THR A 114 4.45 21.32 -20.63
N PRO A 115 4.35 21.12 -19.32
CA PRO A 115 4.22 22.21 -18.36
C PRO A 115 5.46 23.13 -18.40
N LYS A 116 5.30 24.37 -17.99
CA LYS A 116 6.35 25.40 -17.99
C LYS A 116 6.39 26.08 -16.65
N ASP A 117 7.53 26.67 -16.33
CA ASP A 117 7.71 27.60 -15.22
C ASP A 117 7.22 28.98 -15.68
N ASP A 118 5.95 29.31 -15.40
CA ASP A 118 5.28 30.51 -15.91
C ASP A 118 5.55 31.75 -15.03
N ASP A 119 5.92 31.55 -13.74
CA ASP A 119 6.21 32.65 -12.80
C ASP A 119 7.71 32.82 -12.48
N ASN A 120 8.57 31.94 -13.03
CA ASN A 120 10.03 31.94 -12.91
C ASN A 120 10.51 31.71 -11.46
N ASP A 121 9.82 30.89 -10.71
CA ASP A 121 10.19 30.55 -9.35
C ASP A 121 11.09 29.31 -9.28
N GLY A 122 11.21 28.53 -10.37
CA GLY A 122 12.14 27.42 -10.57
C GLY A 122 11.48 26.04 -10.51
N ASP A 123 10.18 25.97 -10.54
CA ASP A 123 9.43 24.74 -10.76
C ASP A 123 8.46 24.84 -11.96
N LEU A 124 7.68 23.79 -12.20
CA LEU A 124 6.79 23.71 -13.38
C LEU A 124 5.35 23.92 -12.96
N ASP A 125 4.69 24.89 -13.60
CA ASP A 125 3.31 25.27 -13.34
C ASP A 125 2.29 24.58 -14.23
N GLY A 126 1.03 24.70 -13.80
CA GLY A 126 -0.15 24.34 -14.55
C GLY A 126 -0.60 22.90 -14.41
N PRO A 127 -1.52 22.42 -15.24
CA PRO A 127 -2.08 21.08 -15.10
C PRO A 127 -1.07 19.98 -15.40
N PHE A 128 -1.29 18.79 -14.86
CA PHE A 128 -0.48 17.61 -15.16
C PHE A 128 -0.70 17.12 -16.60
N ALA A 129 -1.92 17.25 -17.12
CA ALA A 129 -2.31 16.86 -18.48
C ALA A 129 -3.51 17.68 -18.95
N LEU A 130 -3.68 17.82 -20.27
CA LEU A 130 -4.82 18.51 -20.90
C LEU A 130 -5.88 17.52 -21.40
N GLY A 131 -5.47 16.39 -22.00
CA GLY A 131 -6.36 15.33 -22.46
C GLY A 131 -6.94 14.50 -21.33
N SER A 132 -7.86 13.58 -21.66
CA SER A 132 -8.56 12.81 -20.63
C SER A 132 -9.06 11.44 -21.11
N ASN A 133 -9.49 10.59 -20.14
CA ASN A 133 -10.15 9.31 -20.38
C ASN A 133 -9.32 8.34 -21.24
N ARG A 134 -8.02 8.25 -21.01
CA ARG A 134 -7.09 7.39 -21.71
C ARG A 134 -6.84 6.13 -20.87
N GLN A 135 -6.66 4.98 -21.53
CA GLN A 135 -6.48 3.70 -20.85
C GLN A 135 -5.43 2.84 -21.54
N GLY A 136 -4.46 2.32 -20.77
CA GLY A 136 -3.44 1.42 -21.30
C GLY A 136 -4.04 0.07 -21.69
N ILE A 137 -4.51 -0.70 -20.70
CA ILE A 137 -5.27 -1.97 -20.88
C ILE A 137 -6.63 -1.78 -20.21
N ARG A 138 -7.70 -2.23 -20.87
CA ARG A 138 -9.05 -2.19 -20.33
C ARG A 138 -9.83 -3.46 -20.60
N THR A 139 -10.51 -4.01 -19.60
CA THR A 139 -11.66 -4.90 -19.82
C THR A 139 -12.95 -4.09 -19.64
N MET A 140 -13.90 -4.20 -20.59
CA MET A 140 -15.13 -3.40 -20.57
C MET A 140 -16.21 -4.02 -19.67
N GLY A 141 -16.07 -5.29 -19.32
CA GLY A 141 -16.94 -6.07 -18.46
C GLY A 141 -16.22 -7.33 -18.02
N ALA A 142 -16.93 -8.44 -17.87
CA ALA A 142 -16.35 -9.73 -17.49
C ALA A 142 -15.35 -10.22 -18.54
N HIS A 143 -14.23 -10.75 -18.08
CA HIS A 143 -13.17 -11.31 -18.93
C HIS A 143 -12.57 -12.55 -18.28
N ALA A 144 -12.30 -13.61 -19.07
CA ALA A 144 -11.68 -14.83 -18.59
C ALA A 144 -10.29 -15.03 -19.21
N GLY A 145 -9.28 -15.13 -18.39
CA GLY A 145 -7.87 -15.22 -18.75
C GLY A 145 -7.04 -14.26 -17.92
N ASP A 146 -5.74 -14.42 -17.93
CA ASP A 146 -4.84 -13.60 -17.14
C ASP A 146 -4.61 -12.23 -17.79
N VAL A 147 -4.47 -11.20 -16.94
CA VAL A 147 -3.97 -9.88 -17.35
C VAL A 147 -2.58 -9.70 -16.81
N VAL A 148 -1.58 -9.76 -17.71
CA VAL A 148 -0.16 -9.74 -17.36
C VAL A 148 0.51 -8.51 -17.94
N ASN A 149 1.18 -7.71 -17.10
CA ASN A 149 2.06 -6.65 -17.54
C ASN A 149 3.48 -6.85 -16.99
N SER A 150 4.37 -7.35 -17.83
CA SER A 150 5.82 -7.39 -17.57
C SER A 150 6.58 -6.29 -18.33
N GLY A 151 5.90 -5.55 -19.20
CA GLY A 151 6.43 -4.43 -19.98
C GLY A 151 6.19 -3.08 -19.32
N THR A 152 6.04 -2.04 -20.16
CA THR A 152 5.81 -0.67 -19.70
C THR A 152 4.49 -0.11 -20.24
N ILE A 153 3.70 0.47 -19.37
CA ILE A 153 2.49 1.23 -19.69
C ILE A 153 2.69 2.67 -19.25
N THR A 154 2.57 3.62 -20.16
CA THR A 154 2.61 5.06 -19.86
C THR A 154 1.33 5.70 -20.37
N VAL A 155 0.61 6.38 -19.48
CA VAL A 155 -0.64 7.08 -19.83
C VAL A 155 -0.58 8.50 -19.27
N GLU A 156 -0.80 9.50 -20.12
CA GLU A 156 -0.96 10.90 -19.75
C GLU A 156 -2.38 11.33 -20.05
N GLY A 157 -3.07 11.90 -19.08
CA GLY A 157 -4.43 12.41 -19.23
C GLY A 157 -5.23 12.37 -17.94
N ASN A 158 -6.10 13.35 -17.76
CA ASN A 158 -7.02 13.39 -16.62
C ASN A 158 -8.02 12.22 -16.71
N ASP A 159 -8.55 11.74 -15.58
CA ASP A 159 -9.52 10.64 -15.54
C ASP A 159 -9.04 9.38 -16.29
N SER A 160 -7.74 9.12 -16.27
CA SER A 160 -7.10 8.08 -17.09
C SER A 160 -6.59 6.93 -16.21
N THR A 161 -6.40 5.76 -16.84
CA THR A 161 -6.04 4.54 -16.10
C THR A 161 -4.99 3.73 -16.86
N GLY A 162 -4.00 3.19 -16.12
CA GLY A 162 -3.01 2.29 -16.71
C GLY A 162 -3.62 0.94 -17.07
N ILE A 163 -4.18 0.23 -16.08
CA ILE A 163 -4.90 -1.04 -16.25
C ILE A 163 -6.27 -0.91 -15.58
N ALA A 164 -7.36 -1.00 -16.37
CA ALA A 164 -8.74 -0.87 -15.93
C ALA A 164 -9.50 -2.17 -16.12
N LEU A 165 -9.81 -2.89 -15.04
CA LEU A 165 -10.64 -4.09 -15.06
C LEU A 165 -12.08 -3.69 -14.72
N GLY A 166 -12.91 -3.47 -15.74
CA GLY A 166 -14.26 -2.90 -15.60
C GLY A 166 -15.33 -3.89 -15.12
N GLY A 167 -15.03 -5.18 -15.06
CA GLY A 167 -15.90 -6.24 -14.54
C GLY A 167 -15.11 -7.32 -13.83
N MET A 168 -15.69 -8.51 -13.68
CA MET A 168 -14.99 -9.65 -13.08
C MET A 168 -13.91 -10.17 -14.03
N LEU A 169 -12.68 -10.25 -13.54
CA LEU A 169 -11.61 -11.01 -14.16
C LEU A 169 -11.64 -12.44 -13.60
N THR A 170 -11.82 -13.45 -14.43
CA THR A 170 -11.64 -14.86 -14.05
C THR A 170 -10.26 -15.30 -14.54
N GLY A 171 -9.29 -15.17 -13.69
CA GLY A 171 -7.85 -15.33 -13.92
C GLY A 171 -7.06 -14.40 -13.02
N ASP A 172 -5.76 -14.38 -13.18
CA ASP A 172 -4.85 -13.62 -12.34
C ASP A 172 -4.54 -12.22 -12.89
N LEU A 173 -4.32 -11.26 -11.99
CA LEU A 173 -3.73 -9.97 -12.32
C LEU A 173 -2.27 -9.97 -11.92
N ILE A 174 -1.36 -9.96 -12.91
CA ILE A 174 0.08 -10.01 -12.70
C ILE A 174 0.72 -8.74 -13.25
N HIS A 175 1.34 -7.98 -12.37
CA HIS A 175 2.04 -6.75 -12.71
C HIS A 175 3.49 -6.78 -12.21
N ASP A 176 4.40 -7.21 -13.07
CA ASP A 176 5.85 -7.32 -12.80
C ASP A 176 6.65 -6.22 -13.53
N GLY A 177 6.00 -5.49 -14.42
CA GLY A 177 6.58 -4.41 -15.22
C GLY A 177 6.41 -3.03 -14.61
N LYS A 178 6.17 -2.04 -15.46
CA LYS A 178 6.01 -0.64 -15.06
C LYS A 178 4.70 -0.06 -15.58
N THR A 179 3.99 0.65 -14.70
CA THR A 179 2.82 1.45 -15.07
C THR A 179 2.96 2.86 -14.49
N GLY A 180 3.03 3.86 -15.35
CA GLY A 180 3.04 5.29 -14.98
C GLY A 180 1.82 6.00 -15.54
N VAL A 181 1.06 6.70 -14.67
CA VAL A 181 -0.10 7.49 -15.09
C VAL A 181 0.01 8.90 -14.53
N ILE A 182 -0.15 9.91 -15.40
CA ILE A 182 -0.03 11.33 -15.04
C ILE A 182 -1.30 12.06 -15.47
N GLY A 183 -1.89 12.82 -14.55
CA GLY A 183 -3.12 13.59 -14.72
C GLY A 183 -3.94 13.64 -13.45
N ASP A 184 -4.97 14.47 -13.40
CA ASP A 184 -5.89 14.52 -12.27
C ASP A 184 -6.84 13.32 -12.27
N ARG A 185 -7.13 12.77 -11.07
CA ARG A 185 -8.03 11.62 -10.87
C ARG A 185 -7.60 10.36 -11.64
N VAL A 186 -6.30 10.18 -11.80
CA VAL A 186 -5.74 9.02 -12.48
C VAL A 186 -5.60 7.83 -11.54
N ILE A 187 -5.66 6.62 -12.11
CA ILE A 187 -5.44 5.39 -11.38
C ILE A 187 -4.46 4.50 -12.16
N GLY A 188 -3.39 4.06 -11.50
CA GLY A 188 -2.43 3.15 -12.14
C GLY A 188 -3.07 1.81 -12.49
N ILE A 189 -3.67 1.14 -11.49
CA ILE A 189 -4.43 -0.12 -11.64
C ILE A 189 -5.78 0.05 -10.96
N ASP A 190 -6.89 -0.09 -11.70
CA ASP A 190 -8.26 -0.04 -11.20
C ASP A 190 -8.96 -1.36 -11.49
N ALA A 191 -9.19 -2.18 -10.46
CA ALA A 191 -9.81 -3.48 -10.58
C ALA A 191 -11.14 -3.54 -9.82
N GLN A 192 -12.18 -4.08 -10.48
CA GLN A 192 -13.44 -4.41 -9.83
C GLN A 192 -13.30 -5.74 -9.07
N ALA A 193 -13.71 -6.85 -9.63
CA ALA A 193 -13.58 -8.16 -8.99
C ALA A 193 -12.54 -9.03 -9.71
N ILE A 194 -11.83 -9.84 -8.96
CA ILE A 194 -10.86 -10.81 -9.50
C ILE A 194 -11.14 -12.17 -8.88
N ASP A 195 -11.48 -13.15 -9.73
CA ASP A 195 -11.56 -14.54 -9.35
C ASP A 195 -10.24 -15.22 -9.70
N GLY A 196 -9.26 -14.98 -8.87
CA GLY A 196 -7.86 -15.36 -9.01
C GLY A 196 -6.97 -14.60 -8.02
N ASP A 197 -5.67 -14.68 -8.21
CA ASP A 197 -4.66 -14.00 -7.41
C ASP A 197 -4.28 -12.62 -7.99
N VAL A 198 -3.72 -11.76 -7.14
CA VAL A 198 -3.13 -10.48 -7.52
C VAL A 198 -1.66 -10.47 -7.14
N ARG A 199 -0.77 -10.24 -8.11
CA ARG A 199 0.66 -10.00 -7.89
C ARG A 199 1.06 -8.62 -8.42
N LEU A 200 1.63 -7.79 -7.53
CA LEU A 200 2.21 -6.49 -7.87
C LEU A 200 3.69 -6.51 -7.49
N ALA A 201 4.55 -7.03 -8.38
CA ALA A 201 5.99 -7.13 -8.15
C ALA A 201 6.78 -6.02 -8.88
N GLY A 202 6.15 -5.33 -9.82
CA GLY A 202 6.74 -4.22 -10.55
C GLY A 202 6.51 -2.84 -9.92
N THR A 203 6.56 -1.80 -10.74
CA THR A 203 6.38 -0.39 -10.33
C THR A 203 5.04 0.16 -10.82
N VAL A 204 4.24 0.73 -9.92
CA VAL A 204 3.03 1.48 -10.27
C VAL A 204 3.12 2.89 -9.71
N GLN A 205 3.08 3.89 -10.58
CA GLN A 205 3.15 5.31 -10.20
C GLN A 205 1.96 6.07 -10.75
N ALA A 206 1.30 6.85 -9.87
CA ALA A 206 0.23 7.75 -10.26
C ALA A 206 0.50 9.15 -9.73
N ARG A 207 0.41 10.17 -10.60
CA ARG A 207 0.68 11.56 -10.25
C ARG A 207 -0.42 12.48 -10.74
N GLY A 208 -0.85 13.37 -9.84
CA GLY A 208 -1.84 14.42 -10.07
C GLY A 208 -2.83 14.50 -8.92
N LYS A 209 -3.69 15.48 -8.96
CA LYS A 209 -4.73 15.65 -7.93
C LYS A 209 -5.62 14.42 -7.89
N ASP A 210 -5.87 13.91 -6.68
CA ASP A 210 -6.67 12.71 -6.42
C ASP A 210 -6.15 11.41 -7.12
N ALA A 211 -4.86 11.38 -7.51
CA ALA A 211 -4.24 10.22 -8.14
C ALA A 211 -4.08 9.06 -7.16
N MET A 212 -4.37 7.83 -7.61
CA MET A 212 -4.16 6.58 -6.86
C MET A 212 -3.31 5.62 -7.67
N ALA A 213 -2.35 4.91 -7.05
CA ALA A 213 -1.56 3.95 -7.80
C ALA A 213 -2.33 2.65 -8.04
N ALA A 214 -3.04 2.10 -7.05
CA ALA A 214 -3.87 0.91 -7.25
C ALA A 214 -5.16 0.98 -6.43
N ARG A 215 -6.29 0.59 -7.03
CA ARG A 215 -7.59 0.45 -6.38
C ARG A 215 -8.20 -0.93 -6.69
N PHE A 216 -8.59 -1.64 -5.65
CA PHE A 216 -9.31 -2.90 -5.71
C PHE A 216 -10.72 -2.68 -5.15
N GLY A 217 -11.66 -2.31 -6.02
CA GLY A 217 -13.03 -1.93 -5.66
C GLY A 217 -13.94 -3.12 -5.40
N GLY A 218 -13.63 -4.28 -5.97
CA GLY A 218 -14.36 -5.54 -5.80
C GLY A 218 -13.58 -6.60 -5.03
N ASP A 219 -14.14 -7.81 -4.98
CA ASP A 219 -13.55 -8.94 -4.26
C ASP A 219 -12.39 -9.57 -5.03
N VAL A 220 -11.37 -10.00 -4.31
CA VAL A 220 -10.29 -10.87 -4.78
C VAL A 220 -10.45 -12.21 -4.09
N THR A 221 -10.71 -13.29 -4.86
CA THR A 221 -10.92 -14.64 -4.29
C THR A 221 -9.62 -15.30 -3.86
N GLY A 222 -8.53 -14.97 -4.53
CA GLY A 222 -7.18 -15.41 -4.19
C GLY A 222 -6.47 -14.53 -3.17
N ALA A 223 -5.15 -14.59 -3.16
CA ALA A 223 -4.27 -13.76 -2.36
C ALA A 223 -3.88 -12.46 -3.10
N MET A 224 -3.58 -11.42 -2.33
CA MET A 224 -2.94 -10.22 -2.85
C MET A 224 -1.49 -10.16 -2.34
N VAL A 225 -0.54 -10.31 -3.26
CA VAL A 225 0.90 -10.22 -2.97
C VAL A 225 1.46 -8.95 -3.60
N VAL A 226 2.05 -8.09 -2.79
CA VAL A 226 2.78 -6.90 -3.23
C VAL A 226 4.25 -7.10 -2.91
N GLN A 227 5.12 -6.96 -3.92
CA GLN A 227 6.58 -7.12 -3.81
C GLN A 227 7.32 -6.00 -4.56
N GLY A 228 6.57 -5.06 -5.14
CA GLY A 228 7.06 -3.95 -5.95
C GLY A 228 6.94 -2.58 -5.28
N GLU A 229 7.22 -1.53 -6.06
CA GLU A 229 7.14 -0.13 -5.65
C GLU A 229 5.84 0.50 -6.15
N ILE A 230 4.99 0.91 -5.21
CA ILE A 230 3.65 1.43 -5.50
C ILE A 230 3.55 2.85 -4.90
N ASP A 231 3.51 3.87 -5.77
CA ASP A 231 3.57 5.27 -5.36
C ASP A 231 2.39 6.09 -5.88
N ALA A 232 1.80 6.91 -5.02
CA ALA A 232 0.82 7.94 -5.40
C ALA A 232 1.24 9.31 -4.89
N SER A 233 1.05 10.35 -5.71
CA SER A 233 1.36 11.73 -5.35
C SER A 233 0.39 12.71 -5.99
N GLY A 234 -0.08 13.69 -5.22
CA GLY A 234 -0.71 14.88 -5.78
C GLY A 234 0.32 15.92 -6.24
N TYR A 235 1.55 15.76 -5.79
CA TYR A 235 2.63 16.71 -6.02
C TYR A 235 3.39 16.41 -7.32
N ARG A 236 3.80 17.45 -8.01
CA ARG A 236 4.76 17.34 -9.10
C ARG A 236 6.14 16.95 -8.57
N TYR A 237 6.54 17.54 -7.45
CA TYR A 237 7.80 17.27 -6.76
C TYR A 237 7.57 16.65 -5.41
N THR A 238 8.25 15.56 -5.13
CA THR A 238 8.16 14.82 -3.85
C THR A 238 9.27 15.18 -2.87
N ALA A 239 10.01 16.26 -3.14
CA ALA A 239 11.00 16.86 -2.27
C ALA A 239 10.66 18.33 -2.05
N GLN A 240 10.84 18.82 -0.81
CA GLN A 240 10.61 20.25 -0.53
C GLN A 240 11.63 21.12 -1.29
N PRO A 241 11.19 22.27 -1.88
CA PRO A 241 12.11 23.25 -2.39
C PRO A 241 12.91 23.89 -1.25
N THR A 242 14.02 24.52 -1.60
CA THR A 242 14.89 25.22 -0.63
C THR A 242 14.22 26.44 0.03
N SER A 243 13.16 26.97 -0.59
CA SER A 243 12.36 28.09 -0.05
C SER A 243 10.88 27.77 -0.15
N ALA A 244 10.20 27.71 1.00
CA ALA A 244 8.75 27.53 1.05
C ALA A 244 7.95 28.74 0.53
N THR A 245 8.60 29.89 0.30
CA THR A 245 7.95 31.08 -0.27
C THR A 245 7.74 30.99 -1.78
N LYS A 246 8.27 29.94 -2.40
CA LYS A 246 8.12 29.63 -3.81
C LYS A 246 6.98 28.66 -4.11
N LEU A 247 6.36 28.11 -3.08
CA LEU A 247 5.26 27.18 -3.22
C LEU A 247 3.97 27.92 -3.59
N ASP A 248 3.31 27.46 -4.60
CA ASP A 248 2.00 27.94 -4.99
C ASP A 248 0.89 26.87 -4.87
N ALA A 249 -0.27 27.07 -5.51
CA ALA A 249 -1.44 26.24 -5.29
C ALA A 249 -1.35 24.87 -6.00
N ASP A 250 -0.68 24.76 -7.13
CA ASP A 250 -0.56 23.51 -7.87
C ASP A 250 0.54 22.60 -7.30
N ASP A 251 1.55 23.14 -6.63
CA ASP A 251 2.50 22.38 -5.84
C ASP A 251 1.89 21.63 -4.68
N LEU A 252 0.78 22.11 -4.14
CA LEU A 252 0.15 21.59 -2.92
C LEU A 252 -1.06 20.67 -3.19
N LEU A 253 -1.24 20.25 -4.45
CA LEU A 253 -2.29 19.30 -4.83
C LEU A 253 -2.13 17.99 -4.08
N GLN A 254 -3.24 17.42 -3.60
CA GLN A 254 -3.22 16.18 -2.83
C GLN A 254 -3.57 14.98 -3.71
N GLY A 255 -2.79 13.90 -3.59
CA GLY A 255 -3.13 12.59 -4.15
C GLY A 255 -4.04 11.78 -3.24
N GLY A 256 -4.51 10.66 -3.75
CA GLY A 256 -5.22 9.62 -3.02
C GLY A 256 -4.25 8.59 -2.39
N PRO A 257 -4.79 7.47 -1.88
CA PRO A 257 -3.98 6.35 -1.40
C PRO A 257 -3.08 5.75 -2.51
N ALA A 258 -1.91 5.25 -2.11
CA ALA A 258 -1.13 4.46 -3.05
C ALA A 258 -1.83 3.13 -3.36
N ILE A 259 -2.32 2.42 -2.33
CA ILE A 259 -3.20 1.26 -2.51
C ILE A 259 -4.50 1.47 -1.72
N SER A 260 -5.65 1.27 -2.39
CA SER A 260 -6.98 1.20 -1.77
C SER A 260 -7.59 -0.19 -1.99
N VAL A 261 -7.92 -0.89 -0.88
CA VAL A 261 -8.63 -2.17 -0.89
C VAL A 261 -10.03 -1.94 -0.35
N GLU A 262 -11.05 -2.11 -1.20
CA GLU A 262 -12.45 -1.80 -0.90
C GLU A 262 -13.36 -3.04 -0.96
N GLY A 263 -12.78 -4.20 -1.32
CA GLY A 263 -13.42 -5.52 -1.39
C GLY A 263 -12.81 -6.53 -0.43
N ASN A 264 -13.42 -7.73 -0.40
CA ASN A 264 -12.84 -8.87 0.31
C ASN A 264 -11.54 -9.31 -0.38
N VAL A 265 -10.59 -9.82 0.39
CA VAL A 265 -9.41 -10.55 -0.12
C VAL A 265 -9.35 -11.89 0.59
N THR A 266 -9.86 -12.94 -0.06
CA THR A 266 -10.07 -14.22 0.62
C THR A 266 -8.77 -14.92 1.01
N GLY A 267 -7.75 -14.83 0.16
CA GLY A 267 -6.41 -15.38 0.41
C GLY A 267 -5.50 -14.49 1.27
N GLY A 268 -6.02 -13.34 1.78
CA GLY A 268 -5.25 -12.41 2.60
C GLY A 268 -4.33 -11.49 1.80
N ILE A 269 -3.65 -10.59 2.51
CA ILE A 269 -2.74 -9.59 1.93
C ILE A 269 -1.33 -9.80 2.48
N LEU A 270 -0.37 -9.98 1.57
CA LEU A 270 1.06 -10.09 1.88
C LEU A 270 1.83 -8.95 1.20
N LEU A 271 2.45 -8.08 1.98
CA LEU A 271 3.43 -7.10 1.50
C LEU A 271 4.81 -7.72 1.70
N ALA A 272 5.29 -8.42 0.67
CA ALA A 272 6.45 -9.28 0.73
C ALA A 272 7.77 -8.50 0.62
N VAL A 273 8.86 -9.14 1.01
CA VAL A 273 10.23 -8.72 0.68
C VAL A 273 10.83 -9.74 -0.28
N ALA A 274 11.82 -9.31 -1.07
CA ALA A 274 12.56 -10.21 -1.93
C ALA A 274 13.02 -11.44 -1.14
N PRO A 275 12.78 -12.65 -1.63
CA PRO A 275 13.35 -13.86 -1.06
C PRO A 275 14.87 -13.76 -0.94
N LYS A 276 15.43 -14.51 -0.03
CA LYS A 276 16.89 -14.55 0.06
C LYS A 276 17.40 -15.52 -0.98
N ASP A 277 18.23 -15.03 -1.90
CA ASP A 277 19.01 -15.89 -2.78
C ASP A 277 19.83 -16.88 -1.94
N SER A 278 19.54 -18.15 -2.07
CA SER A 278 20.19 -19.25 -1.34
C SER A 278 20.98 -20.18 -2.27
N ASP A 279 20.84 -20.03 -3.58
CA ASP A 279 21.51 -20.82 -4.61
C ASP A 279 21.90 -19.92 -5.81
N PRO A 280 23.05 -19.23 -5.75
CA PRO A 280 23.46 -18.25 -6.78
C PRO A 280 23.68 -18.88 -8.17
N ASP A 281 23.65 -20.19 -8.28
CA ASP A 281 23.73 -20.90 -9.57
C ASP A 281 22.34 -21.05 -10.25
N LYS A 282 21.26 -20.71 -9.55
CA LYS A 282 19.89 -20.64 -10.07
C LYS A 282 19.42 -19.20 -10.11
N ALA A 283 18.95 -18.75 -11.25
CA ALA A 283 18.49 -17.37 -11.44
C ALA A 283 17.07 -17.12 -10.91
N ASP A 284 16.29 -18.14 -10.62
CA ASP A 284 14.91 -18.11 -10.12
C ASP A 284 14.73 -19.40 -9.28
N GLU A 285 15.14 -19.34 -8.00
CA GLU A 285 15.20 -20.54 -7.16
C GLU A 285 13.85 -20.93 -6.56
N ASP A 286 12.93 -19.97 -6.39
CA ASP A 286 11.60 -20.23 -5.88
C ASP A 286 10.55 -20.47 -6.97
N SER A 287 11.00 -20.33 -8.25
CA SER A 287 10.23 -20.62 -9.45
C SER A 287 8.94 -19.80 -9.57
N ASP A 288 8.98 -18.54 -9.15
CA ASP A 288 7.86 -17.62 -9.27
C ASP A 288 7.80 -16.88 -10.61
N GLY A 289 8.85 -17.04 -11.45
CA GLY A 289 8.98 -16.45 -12.78
C GLY A 289 9.66 -15.09 -12.79
N ILE A 290 10.16 -14.62 -11.65
CA ILE A 290 11.01 -13.42 -11.53
C ILE A 290 12.42 -13.90 -11.17
N GLU A 291 13.43 -13.48 -11.95
CA GLU A 291 14.80 -13.78 -11.60
C GLU A 291 15.18 -13.12 -10.26
N ASP A 292 15.90 -13.81 -9.36
CA ASP A 292 16.28 -13.33 -8.02
C ASP A 292 16.89 -11.91 -8.05
N ALA A 293 17.69 -11.60 -9.07
CA ALA A 293 18.28 -10.28 -9.28
C ALA A 293 17.26 -9.17 -9.62
N LYS A 294 16.03 -9.54 -9.98
CA LYS A 294 14.92 -8.63 -10.34
C LYS A 294 13.84 -8.58 -9.27
N GLU A 295 13.89 -9.44 -8.29
CA GLU A 295 12.95 -9.42 -7.20
C GLU A 295 13.08 -8.16 -6.36
N GLY A 296 11.93 -7.57 -6.02
CA GLY A 296 11.82 -6.40 -5.18
C GLY A 296 11.28 -6.71 -3.79
N SER A 297 11.19 -5.68 -2.99
CA SER A 297 10.47 -5.69 -1.73
C SER A 297 9.33 -4.68 -1.79
N ALA A 298 8.19 -5.01 -1.21
CA ALA A 298 7.06 -4.11 -1.15
C ALA A 298 7.46 -2.76 -0.57
N LYS A 299 7.22 -1.70 -1.33
CA LYS A 299 7.40 -0.32 -0.92
C LYS A 299 6.18 0.47 -1.38
N ILE A 300 5.29 0.77 -0.45
CA ILE A 300 4.04 1.47 -0.72
C ILE A 300 4.17 2.87 -0.14
N THR A 301 4.12 3.90 -1.00
CA THR A 301 4.31 5.29 -0.56
C THR A 301 3.18 6.19 -1.07
N SER A 302 2.57 6.96 -0.16
CA SER A 302 1.71 8.09 -0.54
C SER A 302 2.42 9.40 -0.19
N TYR A 303 2.53 10.29 -1.17
CA TYR A 303 3.01 11.65 -0.95
C TYR A 303 1.82 12.58 -0.85
N GLY A 304 1.57 13.09 0.35
CA GLY A 304 0.41 13.89 0.72
C GLY A 304 -0.27 13.38 1.98
N SER A 305 -1.50 13.81 2.19
CA SER A 305 -2.26 13.52 3.42
C SER A 305 -2.97 12.16 3.40
N ALA A 306 -3.13 11.53 2.25
CA ALA A 306 -3.77 10.23 2.11
C ALA A 306 -2.91 9.10 2.71
N ALA A 307 -3.56 8.01 3.13
CA ALA A 307 -2.85 6.83 3.61
C ALA A 307 -2.12 6.13 2.46
N ALA A 308 -0.90 5.63 2.71
CA ALA A 308 -0.21 4.83 1.71
C ALA A 308 -0.96 3.52 1.42
N LEU A 309 -1.42 2.82 2.45
CA LEU A 309 -2.34 1.68 2.33
C LEU A 309 -3.66 1.99 3.04
N SER A 310 -4.78 1.94 2.31
CA SER A 310 -6.13 2.09 2.83
C SER A 310 -6.92 0.79 2.65
N ILE A 311 -7.44 0.22 3.73
CA ILE A 311 -8.30 -0.98 3.71
C ILE A 311 -9.64 -0.61 4.31
N GLY A 312 -10.71 -0.60 3.52
CA GLY A 312 -12.05 -0.26 3.97
C GLY A 312 -12.98 0.10 2.83
N SER A 313 -14.26 -0.07 3.03
CA SER A 313 -15.30 0.20 2.05
C SER A 313 -16.30 1.22 2.56
N ALA A 314 -16.87 2.02 1.66
CA ALA A 314 -17.97 2.94 1.94
C ALA A 314 -19.35 2.33 1.67
N THR A 315 -19.39 1.11 1.12
CA THR A 315 -20.63 0.50 0.62
C THR A 315 -21.00 -0.82 1.28
N ARG A 316 -20.04 -1.52 1.89
CA ARG A 316 -20.25 -2.86 2.49
C ARG A 316 -19.17 -3.21 3.50
N ASP A 317 -19.47 -4.15 4.38
CA ASP A 317 -18.45 -4.79 5.23
C ASP A 317 -17.53 -5.66 4.35
N ILE A 318 -16.24 -5.69 4.71
CA ILE A 318 -15.23 -6.48 4.01
C ILE A 318 -14.43 -7.36 4.97
N ALA A 319 -13.93 -8.46 4.44
CA ALA A 319 -13.11 -9.43 5.17
C ALA A 319 -11.78 -9.68 4.44
N ILE A 320 -10.69 -9.62 5.19
CA ILE A 320 -9.37 -10.01 4.76
C ILE A 320 -9.08 -11.38 5.36
N GLY A 321 -9.04 -12.40 4.51
CA GLY A 321 -8.83 -13.79 4.90
C GLY A 321 -7.39 -14.08 5.32
N ALA A 322 -7.10 -15.31 5.67
CA ALA A 322 -5.78 -15.71 6.15
C ALA A 322 -4.80 -15.94 4.98
N VAL A 323 -3.59 -15.38 5.10
CA VAL A 323 -2.49 -15.66 4.16
C VAL A 323 -2.06 -17.13 4.35
N ALA A 324 -2.28 -17.94 3.30
CA ALA A 324 -1.94 -19.35 3.31
C ALA A 324 -0.40 -19.54 3.34
N GLY A 325 0.07 -20.73 3.69
CA GLY A 325 1.52 -21.07 3.69
C GLY A 325 2.36 -20.39 4.76
N THR A 326 1.84 -19.38 5.49
CA THR A 326 2.55 -18.70 6.57
C THR A 326 2.28 -19.35 7.94
N ALA A 327 3.28 -19.36 8.83
CA ALA A 327 3.14 -19.94 10.16
C ALA A 327 2.10 -19.18 11.02
N SER A 328 2.02 -17.86 10.87
CA SER A 328 1.08 -17.00 11.60
C SER A 328 -0.35 -17.08 11.09
N LYS A 329 -0.54 -17.35 9.80
CA LYS A 329 -1.82 -17.27 9.09
C LYS A 329 -2.55 -15.94 9.30
N PHE A 330 -1.82 -14.84 9.49
CA PHE A 330 -2.41 -13.50 9.60
C PHE A 330 -3.11 -13.12 8.31
N GLY A 331 -4.17 -12.31 8.42
CA GLY A 331 -4.88 -11.80 7.24
C GLY A 331 -4.11 -10.68 6.54
N LEU A 332 -3.34 -9.89 7.29
CA LEU A 332 -2.46 -8.87 6.75
C LEU A 332 -1.05 -9.07 7.29
N ILE A 333 -0.10 -9.26 6.38
CA ILE A 333 1.33 -9.39 6.69
C ILE A 333 2.09 -8.26 5.99
N VAL A 334 2.88 -7.50 6.76
CA VAL A 334 3.71 -6.39 6.29
C VAL A 334 5.16 -6.73 6.58
N ASP A 335 5.84 -7.35 5.62
CA ASP A 335 7.27 -7.63 5.67
C ASP A 335 8.08 -6.52 4.96
N GLY A 336 7.47 -5.81 4.01
CA GLY A 336 8.00 -4.63 3.33
C GLY A 336 7.78 -3.31 4.07
N LEU A 337 7.69 -2.22 3.32
CA LEU A 337 7.53 -0.84 3.82
C LEU A 337 6.19 -0.23 3.37
N VAL A 338 5.47 0.38 4.31
CA VAL A 338 4.30 1.23 4.05
C VAL A 338 4.57 2.61 4.65
N ASP A 339 4.65 3.66 3.83
CA ASP A 339 5.12 4.98 4.28
C ASP A 339 4.24 6.12 3.75
N GLY A 340 3.64 6.89 4.66
CA GLY A 340 2.94 8.13 4.34
C GLY A 340 3.85 9.33 4.51
N ARG A 341 3.94 10.21 3.50
CA ARG A 341 4.84 11.37 3.50
C ARG A 341 4.08 12.64 3.18
N GLY A 342 3.90 13.50 4.17
CA GLY A 342 3.27 14.81 3.97
C GLY A 342 4.04 15.72 3.04
N VAL A 343 5.37 15.59 2.94
CA VAL A 343 6.33 16.35 2.15
C VAL A 343 6.37 17.82 2.57
N TYR A 344 5.32 18.58 2.28
CA TYR A 344 5.27 20.02 2.52
C TYR A 344 4.83 20.37 3.94
N GLY A 345 5.24 21.56 4.41
CA GLY A 345 4.89 22.05 5.72
C GLY A 345 3.37 22.12 5.93
N GLY A 346 2.88 21.68 7.08
CA GLY A 346 1.45 21.70 7.40
C GLY A 346 0.62 20.55 6.79
N VAL A 347 1.19 19.69 5.94
CA VAL A 347 0.51 18.52 5.38
C VAL A 347 0.66 17.32 6.32
N SER A 348 -0.47 16.72 6.68
CA SER A 348 -0.51 15.50 7.49
C SER A 348 0.04 14.30 6.71
N ALA A 349 0.40 13.22 7.42
CA ALA A 349 0.86 11.97 6.83
C ALA A 349 0.18 10.77 7.50
N THR A 350 -0.18 9.76 6.70
CA THR A 350 -0.74 8.50 7.19
C THR A 350 -0.06 7.33 6.50
N GLY A 351 0.52 6.40 7.26
CA GLY A 351 1.09 5.18 6.70
C GLY A 351 -0.01 4.22 6.26
N MET A 352 -0.63 3.56 7.21
CA MET A 352 -1.70 2.58 6.95
C MET A 352 -2.97 2.94 7.69
N ALA A 353 -4.12 2.89 7.02
CA ALA A 353 -5.45 3.11 7.58
C ALA A 353 -6.36 1.90 7.32
N ILE A 354 -6.99 1.37 8.37
CA ILE A 354 -7.91 0.23 8.31
C ILE A 354 -9.24 0.65 8.91
N GLY A 355 -10.33 0.49 8.19
CA GLY A 355 -11.67 0.95 8.56
C GLY A 355 -11.87 2.46 8.35
N GLY A 356 -12.88 3.03 9.01
CA GLY A 356 -13.19 4.47 8.99
C GLY A 356 -13.90 4.96 7.73
N ARG A 357 -14.42 4.05 6.90
CA ARG A 357 -15.19 4.38 5.68
C ARG A 357 -16.69 4.07 5.81
N GLY A 358 -17.17 3.83 7.02
CA GLY A 358 -18.59 3.61 7.32
C GLY A 358 -18.98 2.15 7.51
N HIS A 359 -18.18 1.21 7.00
CA HIS A 359 -18.42 -0.24 7.10
C HIS A 359 -17.29 -0.96 7.84
N GLY A 360 -17.58 -2.19 8.27
CA GLY A 360 -16.65 -3.04 9.01
C GLY A 360 -15.53 -3.59 8.14
N VAL A 361 -14.35 -3.74 8.74
CA VAL A 361 -13.20 -4.46 8.18
C VAL A 361 -12.76 -5.53 9.15
N SER A 362 -12.93 -6.79 8.78
CA SER A 362 -12.47 -7.94 9.58
C SER A 362 -11.17 -8.50 9.02
N ILE A 363 -10.12 -8.59 9.84
CA ILE A 363 -8.84 -9.18 9.45
C ILE A 363 -8.63 -10.48 10.22
N ALA A 364 -8.53 -11.59 9.48
CA ALA A 364 -8.40 -12.92 10.04
C ALA A 364 -7.09 -13.10 10.81
N ASN A 365 -7.15 -13.72 11.97
CA ASN A 365 -6.03 -14.13 12.84
C ASN A 365 -5.12 -13.00 13.33
N GLY A 366 -5.07 -11.85 12.67
CA GLY A 366 -4.25 -10.72 13.11
C GLY A 366 -3.59 -9.96 11.98
N ILE A 367 -2.86 -8.92 12.39
CA ILE A 367 -1.96 -8.11 11.56
C ILE A 367 -0.54 -8.39 12.04
N GLY A 368 0.33 -8.86 11.15
CA GLY A 368 1.75 -9.07 11.40
C GLY A 368 2.61 -8.03 10.71
N ILE A 369 3.51 -7.38 11.43
CA ILE A 369 4.46 -6.39 10.89
C ILE A 369 5.87 -6.84 11.28
N SER A 370 6.65 -7.29 10.30
CA SER A 370 8.08 -7.58 10.44
C SER A 370 8.94 -6.51 9.74
N GLY A 371 8.37 -5.81 8.77
CA GLY A 371 8.97 -4.69 8.06
C GLY A 371 8.72 -3.35 8.73
N GLY A 372 8.24 -2.36 7.96
CA GLY A 372 8.04 -0.99 8.43
C GLY A 372 6.67 -0.39 8.08
N VAL A 373 6.08 0.32 9.05
CA VAL A 373 4.94 1.19 8.81
C VAL A 373 5.30 2.58 9.31
N GLY A 374 5.39 3.54 8.40
CA GLY A 374 5.86 4.90 8.68
C GLY A 374 4.85 5.98 8.36
N ALA A 375 5.00 7.13 9.05
CA ALA A 375 4.37 8.39 8.66
C ALA A 375 5.29 9.56 8.99
N LEU A 376 5.58 10.41 8.01
CA LEU A 376 6.43 11.58 8.16
C LEU A 376 5.70 12.84 7.71
N SER A 377 5.52 13.79 8.62
CA SER A 377 4.95 15.11 8.35
C SER A 377 5.91 16.22 8.78
N GLY A 378 5.95 17.30 8.01
CA GLY A 378 6.71 18.53 8.32
C GLY A 378 6.05 19.41 9.39
N GLY A 379 5.59 18.81 10.51
CA GLY A 379 5.03 19.54 11.65
C GLY A 379 3.52 19.41 11.86
N ALA A 380 2.78 18.85 10.90
CA ALA A 380 1.36 18.51 11.03
C ALA A 380 1.16 17.13 11.69
N ASN A 381 -0.04 16.58 11.62
CA ASN A 381 -0.31 15.24 12.15
C ASN A 381 0.44 14.16 11.36
N ALA A 382 0.98 13.18 12.08
CA ALA A 382 1.53 11.97 11.48
C ALA A 382 0.95 10.74 12.20
N THR A 383 0.37 9.80 11.46
CA THR A 383 -0.17 8.56 12.03
C THR A 383 0.36 7.38 11.23
N ALA A 384 1.22 6.54 11.83
CA ALA A 384 1.80 5.43 11.09
C ALA A 384 0.77 4.31 10.85
N LEU A 385 0.13 3.81 11.91
CA LEU A 385 -0.96 2.83 11.81
C LEU A 385 -2.23 3.39 12.45
N ARG A 386 -3.30 3.49 11.66
CA ARG A 386 -4.62 3.93 12.09
C ARG A 386 -5.60 2.78 11.99
N LEU A 387 -6.10 2.30 13.12
CA LEU A 387 -7.24 1.39 13.22
C LEU A 387 -8.47 2.25 13.53
N ALA A 388 -9.27 2.53 12.53
CA ALA A 388 -10.42 3.41 12.60
C ALA A 388 -11.72 2.64 12.87
N ALA A 389 -12.84 3.34 13.00
CA ALA A 389 -14.15 2.73 13.25
C ALA A 389 -14.44 1.58 12.27
N GLY A 390 -14.90 0.45 12.80
CA GLY A 390 -15.18 -0.77 12.06
C GLY A 390 -13.98 -1.71 11.88
N ALA A 391 -12.73 -1.27 12.14
CA ALA A 391 -11.58 -2.16 12.07
C ALA A 391 -11.62 -3.21 13.19
N SER A 392 -11.57 -4.48 12.84
CA SER A 392 -11.58 -5.61 13.77
C SER A 392 -10.48 -6.62 13.44
N THR A 393 -9.62 -6.89 14.42
CA THR A 393 -8.55 -7.89 14.32
C THR A 393 -8.24 -8.43 15.72
N PRO A 394 -8.01 -9.75 15.90
CA PRO A 394 -7.75 -10.30 17.24
C PRO A 394 -6.37 -9.91 17.79
N LEU A 395 -5.42 -9.56 16.91
CA LEU A 395 -4.03 -9.33 17.30
C LEU A 395 -3.36 -8.33 16.34
N LEU A 396 -2.66 -7.35 16.89
CA LEU A 396 -1.61 -6.59 16.20
C LEU A 396 -0.26 -7.08 16.73
N GLN A 397 0.54 -7.73 15.89
CA GLN A 397 1.88 -8.19 16.22
C GLN A 397 2.91 -7.39 15.45
N ASN A 398 3.80 -6.69 16.17
CA ASN A 398 4.91 -5.95 15.60
C ASN A 398 6.24 -6.59 15.99
N ALA A 399 7.01 -7.04 15.01
CA ALA A 399 8.40 -7.47 15.14
C ALA A 399 9.37 -6.51 14.42
N GLY A 400 8.84 -5.63 13.59
CA GLY A 400 9.56 -4.62 12.81
C GLY A 400 9.48 -3.22 13.42
N SER A 401 9.12 -2.22 12.61
CA SER A 401 9.06 -0.81 13.03
C SER A 401 7.72 -0.17 12.69
N ILE A 402 7.09 0.47 13.67
CA ILE A 402 5.96 1.38 13.48
C ILE A 402 6.40 2.75 13.96
N GLU A 403 6.62 3.72 13.06
CA GLU A 403 7.14 5.04 13.44
C GLU A 403 6.31 6.18 12.86
N ALA A 404 5.88 7.12 13.70
CA ALA A 404 5.31 8.38 13.29
C ALA A 404 6.21 9.55 13.68
N ARG A 405 6.52 10.44 12.73
CA ARG A 405 7.27 11.68 12.95
C ARG A 405 6.49 12.86 12.41
N GLY A 406 6.16 13.81 13.27
CA GLY A 406 5.36 14.97 12.92
C GLY A 406 5.07 15.79 14.16
N SER A 407 4.05 16.66 14.10
CA SER A 407 3.59 17.44 15.25
C SER A 407 4.62 18.48 15.73
N SER A 408 4.34 19.74 15.49
CA SER A 408 5.18 20.84 15.96
C SER A 408 4.46 21.76 16.95
N THR A 409 3.12 21.70 17.03
CA THR A 409 2.26 22.53 17.88
C THR A 409 1.37 21.69 18.78
N GLY A 410 0.75 22.30 19.80
CA GLY A 410 -0.14 21.63 20.75
C GLY A 410 -1.40 21.00 20.10
N ASP A 411 -1.82 21.47 18.93
CA ASP A 411 -2.98 20.99 18.20
C ASP A 411 -2.69 19.78 17.32
N THR A 412 -1.42 19.49 17.06
CA THR A 412 -0.98 18.39 16.21
C THR A 412 -0.43 17.21 17.02
N ARG A 413 -0.39 16.02 16.40
CA ARG A 413 0.06 14.77 17.03
C ARG A 413 0.85 13.90 16.09
N ALA A 414 1.93 13.32 16.59
CA ALA A 414 2.58 12.15 16.00
C ALA A 414 2.11 10.92 16.76
N ILE A 415 1.45 9.97 16.09
CA ILE A 415 0.87 8.77 16.70
C ILE A 415 1.37 7.55 15.93
N ALA A 416 2.12 6.65 16.59
CA ALA A 416 2.59 5.46 15.89
C ALA A 416 1.45 4.44 15.70
N VAL A 417 0.68 4.12 16.73
CA VAL A 417 -0.51 3.26 16.65
C VAL A 417 -1.70 4.01 17.22
N SER A 418 -2.69 4.31 16.38
CA SER A 418 -3.98 4.92 16.75
C SER A 418 -5.08 3.87 16.68
N VAL A 419 -5.72 3.58 17.82
CA VAL A 419 -6.95 2.78 17.91
C VAL A 419 -8.09 3.75 18.20
N GLU A 420 -8.99 3.92 17.24
CA GLU A 420 -10.09 4.88 17.33
C GLU A 420 -11.37 4.24 17.89
N GLN A 421 -12.32 5.05 18.24
CA GLN A 421 -13.63 4.58 18.70
C GLN A 421 -14.28 3.70 17.61
N GLY A 422 -14.78 2.53 18.00
CA GLY A 422 -15.37 1.55 17.08
C GLY A 422 -14.36 0.60 16.42
N ALA A 423 -13.05 0.74 16.70
CA ALA A 423 -12.04 -0.25 16.34
C ALA A 423 -11.88 -1.29 17.46
N ASN A 424 -11.51 -2.53 17.12
CA ASN A 424 -11.37 -3.62 18.08
C ASN A 424 -10.12 -4.50 17.85
N PRO A 425 -8.92 -4.03 18.20
CA PRO A 425 -7.74 -4.84 18.39
C PRO A 425 -7.52 -5.12 19.89
N PRO A 426 -8.03 -6.20 20.47
CA PRO A 426 -7.93 -6.44 21.93
C PRO A 426 -6.51 -6.67 22.43
N THR A 427 -5.60 -7.10 21.54
CA THR A 427 -4.22 -7.45 21.89
C THR A 427 -3.21 -6.78 20.97
N ILE A 428 -2.17 -6.20 21.57
CA ILE A 428 -0.98 -5.68 20.86
C ILE A 428 0.24 -6.42 21.41
N ARG A 429 1.00 -7.07 20.53
CA ARG A 429 2.30 -7.69 20.85
C ARG A 429 3.41 -6.95 20.12
N ASN A 430 4.43 -6.51 20.86
CA ASN A 430 5.57 -5.81 20.29
C ASN A 430 6.87 -6.48 20.70
N SER A 431 7.63 -6.96 19.73
CA SER A 431 9.03 -7.37 19.90
C SER A 431 10.00 -6.45 19.12
N GLY A 432 9.48 -5.58 18.28
CA GLY A 432 10.21 -4.59 17.50
C GLY A 432 10.16 -3.18 18.12
N SER A 433 9.91 -2.17 17.30
CA SER A 433 9.86 -0.76 17.71
C SER A 433 8.50 -0.12 17.39
N ILE A 434 7.88 0.50 18.36
CA ILE A 434 6.72 1.39 18.20
C ILE A 434 7.13 2.77 18.70
N LYS A 435 7.25 3.76 17.79
CA LYS A 435 7.89 5.06 18.11
C LYS A 435 7.10 6.23 17.56
N ALA A 436 6.89 7.24 18.40
CA ALA A 436 6.37 8.52 17.99
C ALA A 436 7.37 9.64 18.30
N VAL A 437 7.54 10.59 17.36
CA VAL A 437 8.48 11.69 17.50
C VAL A 437 7.80 13.00 17.14
N ALA A 438 7.71 13.94 18.08
CA ALA A 438 7.36 15.31 17.78
C ALA A 438 8.53 16.02 17.09
N THR A 439 8.26 16.75 16.00
CA THR A 439 9.27 17.49 15.23
C THR A 439 9.49 18.90 15.75
N GLY A 440 8.60 19.40 16.63
CA GLY A 440 8.73 20.67 17.32
C GLY A 440 8.46 20.55 18.82
N GLU A 441 9.07 21.45 19.61
CA GLU A 441 9.00 21.42 21.07
C GLU A 441 7.56 21.51 21.64
N GLY A 442 6.64 22.21 20.93
CA GLY A 442 5.22 22.34 21.28
C GLY A 442 4.35 21.17 20.86
N GLY A 443 4.91 20.20 20.11
CA GLY A 443 4.16 19.08 19.56
C GLY A 443 3.80 17.99 20.57
N ASN A 444 3.01 17.02 20.12
CA ASN A 444 2.62 15.86 20.92
C ASN A 444 3.04 14.56 20.22
N ALA A 445 3.75 13.70 20.94
CA ALA A 445 4.14 12.37 20.49
C ALA A 445 3.46 11.31 21.36
N ILE A 446 2.76 10.34 20.72
CA ILE A 446 2.05 9.26 21.42
C ILE A 446 2.35 7.96 20.67
N ALA A 447 3.05 7.02 21.31
CA ALA A 447 3.41 5.78 20.60
C ALA A 447 2.19 4.85 20.40
N ILE A 448 1.41 4.59 21.44
CA ILE A 448 0.13 3.86 21.32
C ILE A 448 -0.97 4.72 21.93
N ARG A 449 -2.04 4.97 21.16
CA ARG A 449 -3.21 5.69 21.61
C ARG A 449 -4.48 4.89 21.33
N ASP A 450 -5.19 4.53 22.40
CA ASP A 450 -6.49 3.86 22.32
C ASP A 450 -7.59 4.80 22.79
N THR A 451 -8.32 5.39 21.86
CA THR A 451 -9.52 6.21 22.13
C THR A 451 -10.80 5.39 22.07
N GLY A 452 -10.76 4.16 21.59
CA GLY A 452 -11.86 3.20 21.59
C GLY A 452 -12.04 2.47 22.91
N GLY A 453 -10.99 2.42 23.73
CA GLY A 453 -11.00 1.68 24.99
C GLY A 453 -11.06 0.16 24.83
N THR A 454 -10.62 -0.37 23.68
CA THR A 454 -10.73 -1.79 23.31
C THR A 454 -9.48 -2.60 23.58
N VAL A 455 -8.29 -1.98 23.63
CA VAL A 455 -7.02 -2.65 23.90
C VAL A 455 -6.97 -3.14 25.35
N SER A 456 -7.02 -4.44 25.56
CA SER A 456 -7.02 -5.07 26.89
C SER A 456 -5.66 -5.62 27.31
N LEU A 457 -4.79 -5.96 26.32
CA LEU A 457 -3.48 -6.55 26.56
C LEU A 457 -2.43 -5.90 25.66
N ILE A 458 -1.34 -5.43 26.26
CA ILE A 458 -0.11 -5.05 25.58
C ILE A 458 1.03 -5.90 26.11
N GLU A 459 1.63 -6.73 25.26
CA GLU A 459 2.82 -7.51 25.57
C GLU A 459 4.01 -6.91 24.83
N ASN A 460 5.00 -6.39 25.55
CA ASN A 460 6.16 -5.71 24.99
C ASN A 460 7.46 -6.43 25.36
N ALA A 461 8.17 -6.92 24.37
CA ALA A 461 9.53 -7.41 24.46
C ALA A 461 10.53 -6.49 23.74
N GLY A 462 10.04 -5.49 22.99
CA GLY A 462 10.83 -4.52 22.24
C GLY A 462 10.77 -3.11 22.84
N GLN A 463 10.68 -2.10 21.98
CA GLN A 463 10.66 -0.69 22.36
C GLN A 463 9.28 -0.07 22.07
N ILE A 464 8.72 0.64 23.06
CA ILE A 464 7.59 1.55 22.89
C ILE A 464 8.04 2.91 23.44
N SER A 465 8.12 3.94 22.58
CA SER A 465 8.68 5.24 22.98
C SER A 465 8.00 6.44 22.31
N ALA A 466 7.96 7.55 23.04
CA ALA A 466 7.53 8.84 22.54
C ALA A 466 8.54 9.90 22.95
N SER A 467 8.92 10.79 22.03
CA SER A 467 9.97 11.79 22.25
C SER A 467 9.79 13.04 21.38
N GLY A 468 10.66 14.06 21.59
CA GLY A 468 10.75 15.27 20.77
C GLY A 468 10.00 16.47 21.34
N ALA A 469 8.91 16.28 22.08
CA ALA A 469 8.22 17.37 22.74
C ALA A 469 8.96 17.84 23.99
N LYS A 470 9.01 19.18 24.22
CA LYS A 470 9.64 19.79 25.39
C LYS A 470 8.68 19.80 26.58
N LYS A 471 9.22 19.55 27.75
CA LYS A 471 8.45 19.61 29.00
C LYS A 471 7.81 21.00 29.18
N GLY A 472 6.51 21.03 29.39
CA GLY A 472 5.72 22.25 29.62
C GLY A 472 5.15 22.90 28.37
N SER A 473 5.60 22.52 27.16
CA SER A 473 5.03 23.01 25.89
C SER A 473 4.42 21.93 25.01
N GLY A 474 4.83 20.67 25.20
CA GLY A 474 4.28 19.52 24.47
C GLY A 474 4.24 18.27 25.36
N ARG A 475 3.80 17.14 24.77
CA ARG A 475 3.60 15.87 25.51
C ARG A 475 4.30 14.71 24.79
N ASN A 476 4.97 13.85 25.58
CA ASN A 476 5.52 12.57 25.15
C ASN A 476 4.82 11.46 25.96
N ILE A 477 4.01 10.62 25.30
CA ILE A 477 3.21 9.57 25.93
C ILE A 477 3.53 8.24 25.24
N ALA A 478 4.12 7.29 25.95
CA ALA A 478 4.40 5.98 25.38
C ALA A 478 3.12 5.19 25.12
N ILE A 479 2.19 5.15 26.09
CA ILE A 479 0.92 4.40 25.98
C ILE A 479 -0.19 5.25 26.60
N ASP A 480 -1.23 5.56 25.83
CA ASP A 480 -2.45 6.27 26.25
C ASP A 480 -3.66 5.33 26.12
N LEU A 481 -4.13 4.79 27.25
CA LEU A 481 -5.32 3.98 27.38
C LEU A 481 -6.40 4.68 28.22
N SER A 482 -6.38 6.02 28.27
CA SER A 482 -7.25 6.83 29.13
C SER A 482 -8.75 6.68 28.83
N ALA A 483 -9.12 6.29 27.61
CA ALA A 483 -10.51 6.04 27.23
C ALA A 483 -11.05 4.69 27.74
N ARG A 484 -10.18 3.80 28.24
CA ARG A 484 -10.60 2.48 28.69
C ARG A 484 -11.23 2.56 30.09
N THR A 485 -12.44 2.06 30.24
CA THR A 485 -13.17 1.99 31.53
C THR A 485 -12.89 0.70 32.30
N ALA A 486 -12.56 -0.41 31.59
CA ALA A 486 -12.14 -1.68 32.18
C ALA A 486 -10.61 -1.73 32.38
N GLY A 487 -10.11 -2.61 33.21
CA GLY A 487 -8.67 -2.81 33.40
C GLY A 487 -7.96 -3.23 32.09
N ALA A 488 -6.70 -2.82 31.92
CA ALA A 488 -5.80 -3.29 30.87
C ALA A 488 -4.55 -3.89 31.51
N THR A 489 -3.96 -4.87 30.82
CA THR A 489 -2.68 -5.46 31.21
C THR A 489 -1.58 -4.99 30.29
N VAL A 490 -0.50 -4.44 30.85
CA VAL A 490 0.74 -4.13 30.12
C VAL A 490 1.85 -4.99 30.71
N ARG A 491 2.41 -5.89 29.89
CA ARG A 491 3.50 -6.79 30.27
C ARG A 491 4.78 -6.39 29.56
N GLN A 492 5.86 -6.17 30.33
CA GLN A 492 7.21 -5.97 29.80
C GLN A 492 8.02 -7.25 30.05
N THR A 493 8.47 -7.93 28.99
CA THR A 493 9.14 -9.23 29.07
C THR A 493 10.66 -9.15 28.93
N GLN A 494 11.22 -8.05 28.40
CA GLN A 494 12.65 -7.77 28.37
C GLN A 494 12.93 -6.39 28.95
N VAL A 495 13.96 -6.30 29.79
CA VAL A 495 14.53 -5.02 30.25
C VAL A 495 15.56 -4.60 29.22
N ALA A 496 15.20 -3.71 28.31
CA ALA A 496 16.18 -3.06 27.45
C ALA A 496 17.15 -2.27 28.32
N SER A 497 18.45 -2.48 28.14
CA SER A 497 19.49 -1.68 28.74
C SER A 497 19.34 -0.20 28.32
N GLY A 498 18.93 0.68 29.24
CA GLY A 498 18.96 2.13 29.12
C GLY A 498 17.70 2.76 28.49
N HIS A 499 16.91 3.44 29.31
CA HIS A 499 15.86 4.41 28.98
C HIS A 499 14.47 3.88 28.58
N ALA A 500 13.91 3.00 29.40
CA ALA A 500 12.47 2.72 29.33
C ALA A 500 11.78 3.08 30.61
N PHE A 501 11.26 4.05 30.94
CA PHE A 501 10.68 4.61 32.18
C PHE A 501 11.64 5.55 32.93
N GLY A 502 11.43 6.85 32.82
CA GLY A 502 12.10 7.83 33.68
C GLY A 502 11.68 7.67 35.16
N GLY A 503 12.31 6.75 35.85
CA GLY A 503 12.18 6.52 37.29
C GLY A 503 13.44 5.81 37.75
N ARG A 504 14.30 6.52 38.52
CA ARG A 504 15.44 5.91 39.18
C ARG A 504 14.93 4.91 40.20
N ASP A 505 15.22 3.63 39.99
CA ASP A 505 15.43 2.75 41.15
C ASP A 505 16.56 1.74 40.85
N ARG A 506 17.50 1.69 41.80
CA ARG A 506 18.64 0.76 41.77
C ARG A 506 18.23 -0.50 42.49
N GLY A 507 18.16 -1.60 41.78
CA GLY A 507 17.92 -2.91 42.40
C GLY A 507 18.18 -4.06 41.43
N ASN A 508 19.23 -4.82 41.72
CA ASN A 508 19.59 -6.09 41.05
C ASN A 508 18.46 -7.11 41.17
N GLY A 509 18.10 -7.77 40.06
CA GLY A 509 17.32 -9.02 40.13
C GLY A 509 16.47 -9.27 38.87
N LEU A 510 16.85 -10.30 38.10
CA LEU A 510 16.06 -10.90 37.04
C LEU A 510 14.73 -11.44 37.63
N GLY A 511 13.60 -10.88 37.19
CA GLY A 511 12.26 -11.40 37.48
C GLY A 511 11.26 -10.77 36.51
N ALA A 512 10.45 -11.61 35.88
CA ALA A 512 9.33 -11.17 35.07
C ALA A 512 8.40 -10.27 35.93
N LEU A 513 8.19 -9.04 35.50
CA LEU A 513 7.26 -8.09 36.16
C LEU A 513 5.87 -8.23 35.50
N ASP A 514 5.01 -9.04 36.10
CA ASP A 514 3.57 -8.96 35.87
C ASP A 514 3.05 -7.75 36.66
N ALA A 515 2.71 -6.67 35.96
CA ALA A 515 2.15 -5.48 36.56
C ALA A 515 0.78 -5.17 35.98
N ALA A 516 -0.26 -5.24 36.80
CA ALA A 516 -1.56 -4.67 36.45
C ALA A 516 -1.51 -3.16 36.70
N CYS A 517 -1.60 -2.36 35.66
CA CYS A 517 -1.58 -0.91 35.77
C CYS A 517 -2.99 -0.32 35.73
N LYS A 518 -3.35 0.43 36.75
CA LYS A 518 -4.57 1.24 36.79
C LYS A 518 -4.19 2.71 36.53
N ILE A 519 -4.86 3.34 35.57
CA ILE A 519 -4.71 4.78 35.35
C ILE A 519 -5.32 5.50 36.56
N ILE A 520 -4.51 6.29 37.25
CA ILE A 520 -4.99 7.17 38.32
C ILE A 520 -5.00 8.58 37.73
N GLU A 521 -6.19 9.14 37.50
CA GLU A 521 -6.33 10.54 37.14
C GLU A 521 -5.88 11.42 38.30
N GLY A 522 -4.88 12.29 38.06
CA GLY A 522 -4.52 13.34 38.98
C GLY A 522 -5.56 14.45 38.94
N ARG A 523 -6.02 14.93 40.12
CA ARG A 523 -6.88 16.10 40.25
C ARG A 523 -6.30 17.31 39.52
N PRO A 524 -7.14 18.14 38.84
CA PRO A 524 -6.67 19.40 38.25
C PRO A 524 -6.24 20.35 39.36
N GLY A 525 -5.02 20.89 39.24
CA GLY A 525 -4.54 21.98 40.12
C GLY A 525 -3.16 21.87 40.72
N GLY A 526 -2.28 20.95 40.30
CA GLY A 526 -0.89 20.87 40.77
C GLY A 526 0.13 21.28 39.69
N PRO A 527 1.31 21.83 40.05
CA PRO A 527 2.29 22.38 39.12
C PRO A 527 3.12 21.32 38.35
N HIS A 528 2.68 20.06 38.29
CA HIS A 528 3.37 18.97 37.58
C HIS A 528 2.40 18.15 36.75
N ASP A 529 2.29 18.47 35.50
CA ASP A 529 1.52 17.71 34.49
C ASP A 529 2.33 16.46 34.03
N GLN A 530 2.69 15.61 34.98
CA GLN A 530 3.24 14.28 34.71
C GLN A 530 2.20 13.24 35.13
N ARG A 531 1.55 12.62 34.16
CA ARG A 531 0.71 11.45 34.43
C ARG A 531 1.61 10.22 34.61
N TRP A 532 1.74 9.77 35.86
CA TRP A 532 2.51 8.59 36.24
C TRP A 532 1.62 7.36 36.25
N PHE A 533 2.11 6.26 35.66
CA PHE A 533 1.53 4.96 35.86
C PHE A 533 1.98 4.41 37.22
N LYS A 534 1.04 4.14 38.12
CA LYS A 534 1.34 3.41 39.35
C LYS A 534 1.05 1.93 39.11
N CYS A 535 2.09 1.16 38.83
CA CYS A 535 2.01 -0.29 38.72
C CYS A 535 2.07 -0.91 40.10
N ARG A 536 1.12 -1.78 40.43
CA ARG A 536 1.14 -2.56 41.66
C ARG A 536 1.74 -3.91 41.35
N ARG A 537 2.83 -4.29 42.04
CA ARG A 537 3.40 -5.62 41.99
C ARG A 537 2.36 -6.62 42.53
N ILE A 538 1.99 -7.59 41.75
CA ILE A 538 1.24 -8.75 42.24
C ILE A 538 2.29 -9.74 42.68
N ASP A 539 2.58 -9.82 43.99
CA ASP A 539 3.35 -10.91 44.53
C ASP A 539 2.54 -12.19 44.35
N SER A 540 3.05 -13.13 43.56
CA SER A 540 2.51 -14.50 43.52
C SER A 540 2.66 -15.10 44.93
N ALA A 541 1.54 -15.32 45.61
CA ALA A 541 1.50 -15.99 46.89
C ALA A 541 2.26 -17.33 46.76
N ARG A 542 3.31 -17.48 47.57
CA ARG A 542 3.90 -18.78 47.88
C ARG A 542 2.80 -19.61 48.60
N GLY A 543 2.20 -20.56 47.88
CA GLY A 543 1.52 -21.67 48.49
C GLY A 543 2.59 -22.59 49.03
N GLY A 544 2.79 -22.59 50.31
CA GLY A 544 3.49 -23.68 50.98
C GLY A 544 2.53 -24.82 51.20
N ILE A 545 2.92 -25.97 50.84
CA ILE A 545 3.15 -27.19 51.69
C ILE A 545 3.94 -28.11 50.81
#